data_ba0a11f118836d167b0a27acba2196d5
#
_entry.id   ba0a11f118836d167b0a27acba2196d5
#
_cell.length_a   1.000
_cell.length_b   1.000
_cell.length_c   1.000
_cell.angle_alpha   90.00
_cell.angle_beta   90.00
_cell.angle_gamma   90.00
#
_symmetry.space_group_name_H-M   'P 1'
#
loop_
_entity.id
_entity.type
_entity.pdbx_description
1 polymer ?
#
loop_
_entity_poly.entity_id
_entity_poly.type
_entity_poly.pdbx_seq_one_letter_code
_entity_poly.pdbx_strand_id
1 'polypeptide(L)'
;MQLVAYGAQDIYLTGNPQITFFKVVYRRHTNFAMESIEQTFNGTANFGKRVTCTISRNGDLIHRIYLQATLPRVQLASTDGSGAQFRWLNYVGHNLINSVELEIGGQRIDKHYGDWLQIWNELTQEAGKQAGYAEMVGNVPELVNLLVQGGETCDDACAGGEPNSLAEVANCAPEYTLYIPLQFWFCRNPGLALPLIALQYHEVKINLEFNEIKYLCWDQVTGSAALHAIRDRVSSSGLVSASLYVDYIYLDTDERRRFAQVSHEYLIEQLQFTGDESVTSSNNKIKLNFNHPTKELVWVVQRDSFVACDDATINPWKGMQPFNYSDWWDRSVLDSGYSLTRVEGLAGYNPVAVAKIQLNGHDRFSEREGKYFNLVQPYQHHTNVPAVGINVYSFALKPEDHQPSGSCNFSRIDNATLHLTLTNNTVSSVYSAKVRVYAVNYNVLRVMSGMGGLAYSN
;
A
#
# COMPACT_ATOMS: atom_id res chain seq x y z
N MET A 1 58.72 3.64 -21.07
CA MET A 1 58.27 2.51 -20.24
C MET A 1 56.75 2.51 -20.30
N GLN A 2 56.17 1.45 -20.85
CA GLN A 2 54.72 1.30 -20.92
C GLN A 2 54.25 0.64 -19.62
N LEU A 3 53.61 1.46 -18.75
CA LEU A 3 53.16 0.99 -17.43
C LEU A 3 51.86 0.18 -17.48
N VAL A 4 51.15 0.19 -18.63
CA VAL A 4 49.90 -0.53 -18.82
C VAL A 4 50.23 -1.90 -19.46
N ALA A 5 50.05 -2.97 -18.71
CA ALA A 5 50.12 -4.32 -19.24
C ALA A 5 48.81 -4.67 -19.97
N TYR A 6 48.94 -5.23 -21.14
CA TYR A 6 47.83 -5.61 -22.00
C TYR A 6 47.92 -7.10 -22.39
N GLY A 7 46.83 -7.82 -22.13
CA GLY A 7 46.72 -9.24 -22.47
C GLY A 7 45.57 -9.50 -23.46
N ALA A 8 45.56 -10.68 -24.06
CA ALA A 8 44.54 -11.08 -25.04
C ALA A 8 43.11 -11.08 -24.46
N GLN A 9 42.96 -11.22 -23.15
CA GLN A 9 41.68 -11.22 -22.45
C GLN A 9 41.12 -9.81 -22.28
N ASP A 10 42.00 -8.78 -22.30
CA ASP A 10 41.57 -7.40 -22.06
C ASP A 10 40.70 -6.84 -23.18
N ILE A 11 40.70 -7.47 -24.36
CA ILE A 11 39.84 -7.07 -25.48
C ILE A 11 38.34 -7.16 -25.14
N TYR A 12 37.96 -8.07 -24.25
CA TYR A 12 36.57 -8.19 -23.77
C TYR A 12 36.14 -7.05 -22.87
N LEU A 13 37.06 -6.37 -22.22
CA LEU A 13 36.84 -5.27 -21.29
C LEU A 13 37.13 -3.91 -21.93
N THR A 14 38.14 -3.81 -22.76
CA THR A 14 38.66 -2.56 -23.33
C THR A 14 38.48 -2.45 -24.84
N GLY A 15 37.88 -3.46 -25.49
CA GLY A 15 37.51 -3.42 -26.90
C GLY A 15 36.31 -2.51 -27.15
N ASN A 16 36.45 -1.56 -28.10
CA ASN A 16 35.43 -0.55 -28.41
C ASN A 16 34.91 0.19 -27.17
N PRO A 17 35.78 0.95 -26.46
CA PRO A 17 35.42 1.59 -25.22
C PRO A 17 34.33 2.65 -25.42
N GLN A 18 33.31 2.62 -24.57
CA GLN A 18 32.20 3.57 -24.58
C GLN A 18 32.42 4.75 -23.64
N ILE A 19 33.24 4.55 -22.60
CA ILE A 19 33.52 5.55 -21.57
C ILE A 19 35.01 5.64 -21.28
N THR A 20 35.45 6.80 -20.80
CA THR A 20 36.73 6.97 -20.10
C THR A 20 36.44 7.53 -18.71
N PHE A 21 37.14 7.02 -17.69
CA PHE A 21 36.98 7.50 -16.30
C PHE A 21 37.67 8.86 -16.03
N PHE A 22 38.44 9.34 -16.98
CA PHE A 22 39.24 10.58 -16.82
C PHE A 22 38.61 11.80 -17.47
N LYS A 23 37.43 11.64 -18.06
CA LYS A 23 36.63 12.74 -18.61
C LYS A 23 35.18 12.47 -18.36
N VAL A 24 34.54 13.35 -17.60
CA VAL A 24 33.08 13.25 -17.32
C VAL A 24 32.31 13.60 -18.59
N VAL A 25 31.37 12.70 -18.96
CA VAL A 25 30.42 12.94 -20.04
C VAL A 25 29.09 13.36 -19.44
N TYR A 26 28.63 14.57 -19.80
CA TYR A 26 27.32 15.06 -19.37
C TYR A 26 26.26 14.66 -20.37
N ARG A 27 25.16 14.07 -19.87
CA ARG A 27 23.96 13.83 -20.66
C ARG A 27 23.13 15.11 -20.67
N ARG A 28 22.78 15.59 -21.87
CA ARG A 28 21.89 16.75 -22.03
C ARG A 28 20.45 16.27 -21.92
N HIS A 29 19.59 17.06 -21.29
CA HIS A 29 18.17 16.80 -21.13
C HIS A 29 17.34 17.99 -21.61
N THR A 30 16.02 17.76 -21.85
CA THR A 30 15.05 18.81 -22.14
C THR A 30 14.74 19.63 -20.90
N ASN A 31 14.40 20.92 -21.05
CA ASN A 31 13.98 21.75 -19.94
C ASN A 31 12.60 21.32 -19.45
N PHE A 32 12.45 21.23 -18.14
CA PHE A 32 11.17 21.00 -17.47
C PHE A 32 11.18 21.63 -16.08
N ALA A 33 10.00 21.86 -15.53
CA ALA A 33 9.79 22.27 -14.15
C ALA A 33 8.71 21.42 -13.52
N MET A 34 8.77 21.26 -12.20
CA MET A 34 7.75 20.50 -11.44
C MET A 34 7.17 21.37 -10.33
N GLU A 35 5.88 21.25 -10.10
CA GLU A 35 5.16 21.93 -9.04
C GLU A 35 4.10 20.99 -8.47
N SER A 36 3.95 20.98 -7.15
CA SER A 36 2.90 20.25 -6.45
C SER A 36 1.71 21.17 -6.21
N ILE A 37 0.54 20.83 -6.74
CA ILE A 37 -0.66 21.67 -6.66
C ILE A 37 -1.77 20.89 -5.96
N GLU A 38 -2.40 21.55 -5.00
CA GLU A 38 -3.55 21.01 -4.30
C GLU A 38 -4.78 20.89 -5.21
N GLN A 39 -5.46 19.77 -5.12
CA GLN A 39 -6.72 19.48 -5.78
C GLN A 39 -7.76 19.09 -4.72
N THR A 40 -8.89 19.77 -4.76
CA THR A 40 -9.99 19.53 -3.81
C THR A 40 -10.93 18.44 -4.32
N PHE A 41 -11.57 17.76 -3.39
CA PHE A 41 -12.59 16.75 -3.70
C PHE A 41 -13.93 17.39 -4.05
N ASN A 42 -14.65 16.77 -4.97
CA ASN A 42 -16.06 17.01 -5.19
C ASN A 42 -16.86 16.28 -4.11
N GLY A 43 -17.43 17.03 -3.19
CA GLY A 43 -18.11 16.52 -2.01
C GLY A 43 -17.27 16.63 -0.73
N THR A 44 -17.89 16.27 0.39
CA THR A 44 -17.22 16.32 1.71
C THR A 44 -16.45 15.02 1.95
N ALA A 45 -15.15 15.12 2.01
CA ALA A 45 -14.28 14.01 2.40
C ALA A 45 -14.44 13.73 3.89
N ASN A 46 -14.83 12.51 4.24
CA ASN A 46 -14.98 12.06 5.62
C ASN A 46 -14.97 10.53 5.69
N PHE A 47 -14.87 9.99 6.90
CA PHE A 47 -14.93 8.55 7.17
C PHE A 47 -16.16 7.91 6.52
N GLY A 48 -15.98 6.76 5.87
CA GLY A 48 -17.06 6.01 5.20
C GLY A 48 -17.66 6.70 3.98
N LYS A 49 -17.05 7.77 3.45
CA LYS A 49 -17.55 8.50 2.28
C LYS A 49 -16.73 8.19 1.04
N ARG A 50 -17.43 8.17 -0.10
CA ARG A 50 -16.80 8.14 -1.41
C ARG A 50 -16.78 9.55 -1.99
N VAL A 51 -15.62 9.97 -2.46
CA VAL A 51 -15.38 11.28 -3.05
C VAL A 51 -14.66 11.15 -4.38
N THR A 52 -14.85 12.11 -5.25
CA THR A 52 -14.20 12.17 -6.56
C THR A 52 -13.39 13.46 -6.65
N CYS A 53 -12.17 13.37 -7.15
CA CYS A 53 -11.35 14.51 -7.51
C CYS A 53 -11.15 14.51 -9.02
N THR A 54 -11.59 15.57 -9.68
CA THR A 54 -11.26 15.81 -11.09
C THR A 54 -9.95 16.56 -11.15
N ILE A 55 -8.95 15.97 -11.78
CA ILE A 55 -7.62 16.58 -11.89
C ILE A 55 -7.67 17.76 -12.86
N SER A 56 -7.32 18.94 -12.36
CA SER A 56 -7.26 20.16 -13.17
C SER A 56 -6.08 20.13 -14.14
N ARG A 57 -6.22 20.78 -15.29
CA ARG A 57 -5.17 20.85 -16.32
C ARG A 57 -4.22 22.02 -16.07
N ASN A 58 -3.56 22.02 -14.93
CA ASN A 58 -2.63 23.09 -14.56
C ASN A 58 -1.26 22.94 -15.20
N GLY A 59 -0.86 21.70 -15.53
CA GLY A 59 0.42 21.38 -16.17
C GLY A 59 0.27 20.46 -17.38
N ASP A 60 1.39 20.13 -18.00
CA ASP A 60 1.44 19.33 -19.23
C ASP A 60 1.35 17.82 -18.92
N LEU A 61 2.05 17.36 -17.87
CA LEU A 61 2.04 15.97 -17.43
C LEU A 61 1.74 15.89 -15.93
N ILE A 62 1.24 14.73 -15.47
CA ILE A 62 1.09 14.39 -14.05
C ILE A 62 2.10 13.30 -13.70
N HIS A 63 2.75 13.45 -12.55
CA HIS A 63 3.64 12.43 -12.02
C HIS A 63 3.12 11.87 -10.70
N ARG A 64 3.55 12.37 -9.56
CA ARG A 64 3.16 11.85 -8.24
C ARG A 64 1.83 12.41 -7.79
N ILE A 65 1.07 11.58 -7.08
CA ILE A 65 -0.14 11.99 -6.40
C ILE A 65 -0.07 11.45 -4.98
N TYR A 66 -0.37 12.29 -4.00
CA TYR A 66 -0.53 11.86 -2.62
C TYR A 66 -1.78 12.47 -1.99
N LEU A 67 -2.39 11.70 -1.12
CA LEU A 67 -3.50 12.14 -0.30
C LEU A 67 -2.94 12.79 0.97
N GLN A 68 -3.28 14.04 1.21
CA GLN A 68 -3.08 14.69 2.49
C GLN A 68 -4.40 14.65 3.25
N ALA A 69 -4.41 14.05 4.43
CA ALA A 69 -5.59 13.95 5.28
C ALA A 69 -5.22 14.26 6.73
N THR A 70 -5.99 15.08 7.39
CA THR A 70 -5.74 15.47 8.78
C THR A 70 -6.74 14.78 9.69
N LEU A 71 -6.21 13.91 10.57
CA LEU A 71 -6.99 13.25 11.62
C LEU A 71 -7.34 14.23 12.72
N PRO A 72 -8.54 14.13 13.31
CA PRO A 72 -8.93 14.98 14.42
C PRO A 72 -8.17 14.63 15.70
N ARG A 73 -7.94 15.63 16.55
CA ARG A 73 -7.52 15.43 17.93
C ARG A 73 -8.52 14.54 18.67
N VAL A 74 -8.04 13.54 19.38
CA VAL A 74 -8.86 12.69 20.24
C VAL A 74 -8.46 12.89 21.67
N GLN A 75 -9.39 13.27 22.53
CA GLN A 75 -9.18 13.40 23.94
C GLN A 75 -10.19 12.58 24.71
N LEU A 76 -9.72 11.81 25.68
CA LEU A 76 -10.58 11.06 26.57
C LEU A 76 -11.21 12.00 27.62
N ALA A 77 -12.52 11.94 27.72
CA ALA A 77 -13.28 12.77 28.64
C ALA A 77 -13.58 12.01 29.95
N SER A 78 -13.76 12.74 31.04
CA SER A 78 -14.19 12.15 32.32
C SER A 78 -15.53 11.39 32.22
N THR A 79 -16.35 11.77 31.24
CA THR A 79 -17.64 11.12 30.95
C THR A 79 -17.50 9.76 30.29
N ASP A 80 -16.33 9.43 29.74
CA ASP A 80 -16.07 8.13 29.09
C ASP A 80 -15.87 7.00 30.13
N GLY A 81 -15.80 7.34 31.43
CA GLY A 81 -15.63 6.42 32.53
C GLY A 81 -14.15 6.18 32.89
N SER A 82 -13.91 5.83 34.16
CA SER A 82 -12.56 5.56 34.64
C SER A 82 -12.01 4.30 33.96
N GLY A 83 -10.87 4.45 33.27
CA GLY A 83 -10.22 3.36 32.52
C GLY A 83 -10.71 3.22 31.06
N ALA A 84 -11.44 4.22 30.54
CA ALA A 84 -11.70 4.31 29.11
C ALA A 84 -10.41 4.38 28.31
N GLN A 85 -10.37 3.72 27.17
CA GLN A 85 -9.17 3.55 26.36
C GLN A 85 -9.48 3.82 24.89
N PHE A 86 -8.48 4.32 24.15
CA PHE A 86 -8.57 4.56 22.71
C PHE A 86 -7.18 4.43 22.07
N ARG A 87 -7.14 4.03 20.80
CA ARG A 87 -5.96 4.16 19.95
C ARG A 87 -6.36 4.17 18.46
N TRP A 88 -5.56 4.84 17.64
CA TRP A 88 -5.58 4.62 16.21
C TRP A 88 -4.88 3.29 15.89
N LEU A 89 -5.27 2.65 14.79
CA LEU A 89 -4.62 1.43 14.34
C LEU A 89 -3.31 1.73 13.62
N ASN A 90 -2.43 0.74 13.60
CA ASN A 90 -1.16 0.83 12.89
C ASN A 90 -1.38 1.15 11.42
N TYR A 91 -0.50 1.96 10.84
CA TYR A 91 -0.59 2.40 9.44
C TYR A 91 -1.98 2.97 9.09
N VAL A 92 -2.49 3.82 9.97
CA VAL A 92 -3.85 4.38 9.83
C VAL A 92 -4.07 5.03 8.47
N GLY A 93 -3.05 5.61 7.84
CA GLY A 93 -3.13 6.19 6.51
C GLY A 93 -3.50 5.18 5.43
N HIS A 94 -2.88 4.01 5.42
CA HIS A 94 -3.25 2.94 4.49
C HIS A 94 -4.66 2.41 4.79
N ASN A 95 -4.96 2.24 6.08
CA ASN A 95 -6.26 1.74 6.51
C ASN A 95 -7.40 2.76 6.27
N LEU A 96 -7.08 4.05 6.18
CA LEU A 96 -8.03 5.12 5.86
C LEU A 96 -8.62 4.95 4.45
N ILE A 97 -7.83 4.40 3.52
CA ILE A 97 -8.24 4.19 2.13
C ILE A 97 -8.86 2.79 1.99
N ASN A 98 -10.16 2.72 1.74
CA ASN A 98 -10.81 1.47 1.34
C ASN A 98 -10.42 1.10 -0.09
N SER A 99 -10.63 2.02 -1.02
CA SER A 99 -10.20 1.87 -2.39
C SER A 99 -9.92 3.22 -3.05
N VAL A 100 -8.99 3.22 -4.00
CA VAL A 100 -8.70 4.36 -4.87
C VAL A 100 -8.68 3.91 -6.32
N GLU A 101 -9.46 4.58 -7.16
CA GLU A 101 -9.63 4.25 -8.57
C GLU A 101 -9.15 5.41 -9.44
N LEU A 102 -8.42 5.08 -10.49
CA LEU A 102 -8.08 6.01 -11.57
C LEU A 102 -9.03 5.82 -12.73
N GLU A 103 -9.66 6.91 -13.16
CA GLU A 103 -10.61 6.93 -14.27
C GLU A 103 -10.15 7.94 -15.31
N ILE A 104 -10.16 7.56 -16.59
CA ILE A 104 -9.86 8.43 -17.72
C ILE A 104 -11.03 8.35 -18.69
N GLY A 105 -11.68 9.50 -18.94
CA GLY A 105 -12.81 9.57 -19.89
C GLY A 105 -13.98 8.66 -19.54
N GLY A 106 -14.25 8.40 -18.27
CA GLY A 106 -15.32 7.50 -17.83
C GLY A 106 -14.93 6.02 -17.76
N GLN A 107 -13.73 5.66 -18.22
CA GLN A 107 -13.21 4.29 -18.14
C GLN A 107 -12.31 4.16 -16.90
N ARG A 108 -12.59 3.19 -16.04
CA ARG A 108 -11.69 2.80 -14.96
C ARG A 108 -10.44 2.15 -15.53
N ILE A 109 -9.28 2.73 -15.24
CA ILE A 109 -8.00 2.24 -15.74
C ILE A 109 -7.33 1.32 -14.71
N ASP A 110 -7.29 1.74 -13.44
CA ASP A 110 -6.66 0.97 -12.37
C ASP A 110 -7.39 1.19 -11.05
N LYS A 111 -7.26 0.24 -10.13
CA LYS A 111 -7.86 0.30 -8.80
C LYS A 111 -6.90 -0.30 -7.78
N HIS A 112 -6.61 0.47 -6.73
CA HIS A 112 -5.82 0.04 -5.59
C HIS A 112 -6.65 0.02 -4.31
N TYR A 113 -6.18 -0.73 -3.34
CA TYR A 113 -6.80 -0.92 -2.03
C TYR A 113 -5.80 -0.55 -0.94
N GLY A 114 -6.30 -0.22 0.26
CA GLY A 114 -5.43 0.08 1.40
C GLY A 114 -4.50 -1.07 1.76
N ASP A 115 -5.00 -2.29 1.71
CA ASP A 115 -4.20 -3.51 1.92
C ASP A 115 -3.07 -3.63 0.90
N TRP A 116 -3.35 -3.32 -0.37
CA TRP A 116 -2.33 -3.35 -1.41
C TRP A 116 -1.25 -2.30 -1.19
N LEU A 117 -1.61 -1.09 -0.74
CA LEU A 117 -0.64 -0.05 -0.40
C LEU A 117 0.31 -0.52 0.70
N GLN A 118 -0.21 -1.21 1.72
CA GLN A 118 0.60 -1.78 2.78
C GLN A 118 1.52 -2.89 2.27
N ILE A 119 0.97 -3.84 1.51
CA ILE A 119 1.74 -4.96 0.95
C ILE A 119 2.86 -4.44 0.04
N TRP A 120 2.54 -3.48 -0.83
CA TRP A 120 3.51 -2.88 -1.73
C TRP A 120 4.62 -2.14 -1.00
N ASN A 121 4.27 -1.41 0.07
CA ASN A 121 5.25 -0.76 0.94
C ASN A 121 6.19 -1.78 1.59
N GLU A 122 5.66 -2.87 2.11
CA GLU A 122 6.47 -3.94 2.74
C GLU A 122 7.46 -4.58 1.75
N LEU A 123 7.08 -4.72 0.48
CA LEU A 123 7.92 -5.35 -0.56
C LEU A 123 8.94 -4.39 -1.17
N THR A 124 8.59 -3.12 -1.37
CA THR A 124 9.34 -2.21 -2.26
C THR A 124 10.01 -1.04 -1.55
N GLN A 125 9.63 -0.73 -0.30
CA GLN A 125 10.17 0.43 0.40
C GLN A 125 11.63 0.21 0.79
N GLU A 126 12.51 1.13 0.40
CA GLU A 126 13.92 1.12 0.81
C GLU A 126 14.06 1.22 2.33
N ALA A 127 14.93 0.41 2.93
CA ALA A 127 15.12 0.36 4.38
C ALA A 127 15.44 1.73 5.01
N GLY A 128 16.23 2.56 4.33
CA GLY A 128 16.57 3.91 4.78
C GLY A 128 15.40 4.92 4.78
N LYS A 129 14.30 4.60 4.10
CA LYS A 129 13.12 5.47 4.01
C LYS A 129 11.94 4.99 4.85
N GLN A 130 12.02 3.80 5.44
CA GLN A 130 10.90 3.19 6.18
C GLN A 130 10.44 4.03 7.37
N ALA A 131 11.37 4.60 8.15
CA ALA A 131 11.02 5.42 9.30
C ALA A 131 10.23 6.68 8.89
N GLY A 132 10.73 7.43 7.90
CA GLY A 132 10.03 8.60 7.39
C GLY A 132 8.68 8.25 6.73
N TYR A 133 8.61 7.10 6.05
CA TYR A 133 7.34 6.64 5.50
C TYR A 133 6.33 6.28 6.59
N ALA A 134 6.78 5.65 7.67
CA ALA A 134 5.93 5.35 8.83
C ALA A 134 5.32 6.62 9.44
N GLU A 135 6.11 7.69 9.56
CA GLU A 135 5.60 9.01 10.00
C GLU A 135 4.58 9.57 9.00
N MET A 136 4.84 9.49 7.70
CA MET A 136 3.91 9.98 6.68
C MET A 136 2.54 9.30 6.75
N VAL A 137 2.49 8.01 7.02
CA VAL A 137 1.23 7.23 7.05
C VAL A 137 0.66 7.04 8.46
N GLY A 138 1.23 7.70 9.47
CA GLY A 138 0.71 7.73 10.83
C GLY A 138 1.00 6.47 11.66
N ASN A 139 2.05 5.72 11.33
CA ASN A 139 2.51 4.62 12.18
C ASN A 139 3.52 5.13 13.22
N VAL A 140 3.05 6.03 14.08
CA VAL A 140 3.82 6.74 15.11
C VAL A 140 3.26 6.49 16.49
N PRO A 141 4.10 6.54 17.54
CA PRO A 141 3.68 6.26 18.92
C PRO A 141 2.49 7.13 19.38
N GLU A 142 2.46 8.41 19.00
CA GLU A 142 1.41 9.36 19.41
C GLU A 142 0.00 8.96 18.95
N LEU A 143 -0.10 8.17 17.87
CA LEU A 143 -1.36 7.69 17.35
C LEU A 143 -1.67 6.25 17.75
N VAL A 144 -0.63 5.39 17.73
CA VAL A 144 -0.78 3.94 17.85
C VAL A 144 -0.78 3.48 19.31
N ASN A 145 -0.11 4.22 20.20
CA ASN A 145 -0.10 3.88 21.62
C ASN A 145 -1.50 4.01 22.23
N LEU A 146 -1.72 3.21 23.26
CA LEU A 146 -2.99 3.19 23.97
C LEU A 146 -3.15 4.46 24.81
N LEU A 147 -4.19 5.20 24.55
CA LEU A 147 -4.63 6.29 25.42
C LEU A 147 -5.46 5.71 26.56
N VAL A 148 -5.27 6.21 27.77
CA VAL A 148 -6.05 5.80 28.94
C VAL A 148 -6.57 7.05 29.66
N GLN A 149 -7.86 7.03 30.03
CA GLN A 149 -8.48 8.11 30.78
C GLN A 149 -7.79 8.26 32.15
N GLY A 150 -7.40 9.49 32.50
CA GLY A 150 -6.62 9.79 33.71
C GLY A 150 -5.09 9.84 33.49
N GLY A 151 -4.62 9.62 32.23
CA GLY A 151 -3.25 9.88 31.84
C GLY A 151 -2.94 11.38 31.67
N GLU A 152 -1.71 11.71 31.27
CA GLU A 152 -1.30 13.08 31.02
C GLU A 152 -2.10 13.75 29.88
N THR A 153 -2.38 15.04 29.99
CA THR A 153 -3.09 15.81 28.97
C THR A 153 -2.12 16.30 27.90
N CYS A 154 -2.58 16.43 26.64
CA CYS A 154 -1.75 16.99 25.58
C CYS A 154 -1.30 18.44 25.84
N ASP A 155 -2.02 19.16 26.69
CA ASP A 155 -1.73 20.56 26.99
C ASP A 155 -0.52 20.68 27.95
N ASP A 156 -0.27 19.67 28.77
CA ASP A 156 0.87 19.61 29.67
C ASP A 156 2.19 19.34 28.90
N ALA A 157 2.15 18.59 27.81
CA ALA A 157 3.29 18.38 26.93
C ALA A 157 3.75 19.68 26.22
N CYS A 158 2.83 20.63 26.00
CA CYS A 158 3.14 21.97 25.49
C CYS A 158 3.62 22.94 26.57
N ALA A 159 3.43 22.65 27.86
CA ALA A 159 3.85 23.48 28.98
C ALA A 159 5.33 23.35 29.37
N GLY A 160 6.13 22.62 28.59
CA GLY A 160 7.58 22.52 28.76
C GLY A 160 8.02 21.56 29.86
N GLY A 161 7.15 20.67 30.29
CA GLY A 161 7.53 19.51 31.10
C GLY A 161 8.25 18.49 30.22
N GLU A 162 9.51 18.19 30.50
CA GLU A 162 10.17 17.02 29.95
C GLU A 162 9.32 15.79 30.32
N PRO A 163 9.01 14.86 29.39
CA PRO A 163 8.33 13.62 29.75
C PRO A 163 9.22 12.82 30.70
N ASN A 164 8.94 12.95 31.96
CA ASN A 164 9.81 12.45 33.07
C ASN A 164 9.77 10.94 33.26
N SER A 165 8.97 10.21 32.50
CA SER A 165 9.04 8.76 32.49
C SER A 165 8.43 8.18 31.22
N LEU A 166 9.09 7.18 30.63
CA LEU A 166 8.59 6.31 29.57
C LEU A 166 7.34 5.49 29.98
N ALA A 167 6.74 5.78 31.12
CA ALA A 167 5.66 5.03 31.74
C ALA A 167 4.33 5.80 31.87
N GLU A 168 4.27 7.08 31.48
CA GLU A 168 3.04 7.85 31.61
C GLU A 168 2.19 7.75 30.33
N VAL A 169 1.00 7.20 30.51
CA VAL A 169 0.04 6.97 29.44
C VAL A 169 -0.66 8.27 29.12
N ALA A 170 -0.58 8.72 27.89
CA ALA A 170 -1.33 9.90 27.46
C ALA A 170 -2.84 9.64 27.47
N ASN A 171 -3.64 10.68 27.70
CA ASN A 171 -5.10 10.64 27.58
C ASN A 171 -5.62 11.26 26.28
N CYS A 172 -4.72 11.67 25.41
CA CYS A 172 -5.09 12.30 24.14
C CYS A 172 -4.12 11.91 23.00
N ALA A 173 -4.65 11.85 21.77
CA ALA A 173 -3.88 11.85 20.55
C ALA A 173 -3.97 13.23 19.89
N PRO A 174 -2.88 13.82 19.43
CA PRO A 174 -2.88 15.11 18.75
C PRO A 174 -3.61 15.05 17.41
N GLU A 175 -3.97 16.21 16.90
CA GLU A 175 -4.30 16.34 15.48
C GLU A 175 -3.07 15.96 14.64
N TYR A 176 -3.26 15.12 13.63
CA TYR A 176 -2.14 14.59 12.85
C TYR A 176 -2.43 14.62 11.35
N THR A 177 -1.50 15.19 10.59
CA THR A 177 -1.61 15.25 9.13
C THR A 177 -0.88 14.08 8.49
N LEU A 178 -1.62 13.27 7.75
CA LEU A 178 -1.13 12.13 7.00
C LEU A 178 -0.78 12.53 5.56
N TYR A 179 0.28 11.94 5.01
CA TYR A 179 0.70 12.06 3.63
C TYR A 179 0.80 10.67 3.02
N ILE A 180 -0.20 10.27 2.25
CA ILE A 180 -0.33 8.90 1.74
C ILE A 180 -0.06 8.91 0.23
N PRO A 181 1.12 8.43 -0.23
CA PRO A 181 1.45 8.40 -1.65
C PRO A 181 0.66 7.30 -2.36
N LEU A 182 0.06 7.65 -3.50
CA LEU A 182 -0.61 6.69 -4.37
C LEU A 182 0.41 5.98 -5.26
N GLN A 183 0.15 4.71 -5.58
CA GLN A 183 1.10 3.79 -6.22
C GLN A 183 0.72 3.42 -7.66
N PHE A 184 0.04 4.29 -8.40
CA PHE A 184 -0.23 4.07 -9.82
C PHE A 184 1.07 4.05 -10.62
N TRP A 185 1.06 3.43 -11.81
CA TRP A 185 2.24 3.27 -12.66
C TRP A 185 2.99 4.59 -12.94
N PHE A 186 2.25 5.67 -13.19
CA PHE A 186 2.83 6.99 -13.49
C PHE A 186 3.39 7.69 -12.24
N CYS A 187 2.98 7.27 -11.04
CA CYS A 187 3.52 7.80 -9.78
C CYS A 187 4.90 7.22 -9.45
N ARG A 188 5.22 6.03 -9.98
CA ARG A 188 6.45 5.31 -9.67
C ARG A 188 7.63 5.69 -10.57
N ASN A 189 7.36 6.02 -11.83
CA ASN A 189 8.40 6.34 -12.81
C ASN A 189 8.07 7.65 -13.55
N PRO A 190 8.93 8.68 -13.50
CA PRO A 190 8.68 9.93 -14.20
C PRO A 190 8.59 9.79 -15.72
N GLY A 191 9.24 8.78 -16.31
CA GLY A 191 9.13 8.46 -17.73
C GLY A 191 7.76 7.96 -18.17
N LEU A 192 6.88 7.64 -17.22
CA LEU A 192 5.51 7.20 -17.44
C LEU A 192 4.49 8.25 -17.02
N ALA A 193 4.92 9.48 -16.79
CA ALA A 193 4.03 10.58 -16.43
C ALA A 193 2.83 10.67 -17.39
N LEU A 194 1.65 10.86 -16.84
CA LEU A 194 0.39 10.86 -17.61
C LEU A 194 0.24 12.17 -18.38
N PRO A 195 0.16 12.15 -19.74
CA PRO A 195 0.14 13.36 -20.55
C PRO A 195 -1.24 14.02 -20.58
N LEU A 196 -1.48 14.99 -19.69
CA LEU A 196 -2.72 15.77 -19.69
C LEU A 196 -2.90 16.57 -20.98
N ILE A 197 -1.79 17.06 -21.53
CA ILE A 197 -1.81 17.85 -22.76
C ILE A 197 -2.32 17.03 -23.96
N ALA A 198 -2.10 15.72 -23.96
CA ALA A 198 -2.61 14.81 -24.99
C ALA A 198 -4.05 14.35 -24.74
N LEU A 199 -4.56 14.44 -23.49
CA LEU A 199 -5.91 14.03 -23.10
C LEU A 199 -6.92 15.19 -23.20
N GLN A 200 -7.07 15.79 -24.37
CA GLN A 200 -7.85 17.03 -24.53
C GLN A 200 -9.35 16.86 -24.29
N TYR A 201 -9.91 15.71 -24.64
CA TYR A 201 -11.35 15.44 -24.55
C TYR A 201 -11.73 14.53 -23.38
N HIS A 202 -10.75 13.93 -22.71
CA HIS A 202 -10.98 13.05 -21.57
C HIS A 202 -10.48 13.69 -20.28
N GLU A 203 -11.32 13.68 -19.26
CA GLU A 203 -10.96 14.09 -17.90
C GLU A 203 -10.30 12.92 -17.18
N VAL A 204 -9.32 13.26 -16.35
CA VAL A 204 -8.71 12.32 -15.41
C VAL A 204 -9.35 12.54 -14.05
N LYS A 205 -9.88 11.46 -13.47
CA LYS A 205 -10.52 11.49 -12.16
C LYS A 205 -9.89 10.48 -11.23
N ILE A 206 -9.77 10.85 -9.98
CA ILE A 206 -9.43 9.96 -8.88
C ILE A 206 -10.68 9.80 -8.02
N ASN A 207 -11.21 8.58 -7.98
CA ASN A 207 -12.30 8.21 -7.08
C ASN A 207 -11.71 7.56 -5.85
N LEU A 208 -11.94 8.13 -4.70
CA LEU A 208 -11.43 7.67 -3.42
C LEU A 208 -12.60 7.29 -2.51
N GLU A 209 -12.50 6.14 -1.88
CA GLU A 209 -13.44 5.67 -0.89
C GLU A 209 -12.73 5.53 0.46
N PHE A 210 -13.20 6.25 1.46
CA PHE A 210 -12.68 6.20 2.82
C PHE A 210 -13.32 5.05 3.60
N ASN A 211 -12.53 4.39 4.42
CA ASN A 211 -13.05 3.40 5.36
C ASN A 211 -13.87 4.07 6.48
N GLU A 212 -14.82 3.31 7.02
CA GLU A 212 -15.57 3.72 8.20
C GLU A 212 -14.65 3.76 9.43
N ILE A 213 -14.95 4.64 10.37
CA ILE A 213 -14.15 4.86 11.58
C ILE A 213 -13.93 3.57 12.39
N LYS A 214 -14.90 2.65 12.36
CA LYS A 214 -14.80 1.37 13.08
C LYS A 214 -13.63 0.47 12.63
N TYR A 215 -13.08 0.71 11.43
CA TYR A 215 -11.91 -0.01 10.91
C TYR A 215 -10.60 0.73 11.14
N LEU A 216 -10.64 1.96 11.69
CA LEU A 216 -9.48 2.84 11.82
C LEU A 216 -8.97 2.97 13.25
N CYS A 217 -9.84 2.74 14.22
CA CYS A 217 -9.51 2.91 15.63
C CYS A 217 -10.13 1.79 16.48
N TRP A 218 -9.56 1.62 17.64
CA TRP A 218 -10.11 0.79 18.69
C TRP A 218 -10.45 1.65 19.90
N ASP A 219 -11.58 1.40 20.51
CA ASP A 219 -12.02 2.07 21.73
C ASP A 219 -12.64 1.09 22.73
N GLN A 220 -12.46 1.36 24.00
CA GLN A 220 -13.13 0.72 25.11
C GLN A 220 -13.65 1.76 26.06
N VAL A 221 -14.91 1.64 26.43
CA VAL A 221 -15.59 2.49 27.39
C VAL A 221 -15.99 1.65 28.58
N THR A 222 -15.81 2.17 29.79
CA THR A 222 -16.18 1.48 31.04
C THR A 222 -17.33 2.20 31.73
N GLY A 223 -18.20 1.46 32.39
CA GLY A 223 -19.35 2.02 33.12
C GLY A 223 -20.65 2.04 32.32
N SER A 224 -21.47 3.08 32.56
CA SER A 224 -22.77 3.23 31.91
C SER A 224 -22.76 4.00 30.59
N ALA A 225 -21.60 4.32 30.06
CA ALA A 225 -21.48 4.94 28.74
C ALA A 225 -21.81 3.93 27.64
N ALA A 226 -22.27 4.43 26.49
CA ALA A 226 -22.55 3.59 25.33
C ALA A 226 -21.26 2.91 24.86
N LEU A 227 -21.34 1.64 24.51
CA LEU A 227 -20.27 0.93 23.80
C LEU A 227 -19.81 1.78 22.62
N HIS A 228 -18.51 2.04 22.50
CA HIS A 228 -17.92 2.84 21.42
C HIS A 228 -18.25 4.35 21.41
N ALA A 229 -18.56 4.94 22.57
CA ALA A 229 -18.87 6.37 22.67
C ALA A 229 -17.71 7.27 22.17
N ILE A 230 -16.45 6.86 22.36
CA ILE A 230 -15.28 7.61 21.89
C ILE A 230 -15.23 7.57 20.37
N ARG A 231 -15.37 6.41 19.77
CA ARG A 231 -15.40 6.20 18.32
C ARG A 231 -16.52 7.01 17.65
N ASP A 232 -17.70 7.02 18.25
CA ASP A 232 -18.86 7.78 17.74
C ASP A 232 -18.60 9.30 17.80
N ARG A 233 -17.92 9.77 18.85
CA ARG A 233 -17.50 11.16 18.98
C ARG A 233 -16.47 11.55 17.89
N VAL A 234 -15.46 10.71 17.66
CA VAL A 234 -14.46 10.91 16.60
C VAL A 234 -15.11 10.88 15.22
N SER A 235 -16.05 9.95 15.01
CA SER A 235 -16.83 9.89 13.77
C SER A 235 -17.65 11.18 13.51
N SER A 236 -18.22 11.74 14.56
CA SER A 236 -18.98 12.98 14.48
C SER A 236 -18.09 14.20 14.23
N SER A 237 -16.87 14.22 14.75
CA SER A 237 -15.87 15.26 14.45
C SER A 237 -15.42 15.20 13.00
N GLY A 238 -15.31 14.00 12.45
CA GLY A 238 -14.88 13.76 11.08
C GLY A 238 -13.38 14.04 10.85
N LEU A 239 -12.97 13.98 9.59
CA LEU A 239 -11.65 14.45 9.16
C LEU A 239 -11.59 15.99 9.20
N VAL A 240 -10.50 16.55 9.73
CA VAL A 240 -10.30 18.00 9.78
C VAL A 240 -10.17 18.56 8.37
N SER A 241 -9.38 17.91 7.53
CA SER A 241 -9.20 18.25 6.12
C SER A 241 -8.78 17.02 5.33
N ALA A 242 -9.10 17.01 4.05
CA ALA A 242 -8.53 16.04 3.11
C ALA A 242 -8.49 16.65 1.70
N SER A 243 -7.34 16.52 1.04
CA SER A 243 -7.11 17.00 -0.32
C SER A 243 -6.10 16.10 -1.02
N LEU A 244 -6.07 16.15 -2.36
CA LEU A 244 -5.04 15.50 -3.15
C LEU A 244 -3.99 16.53 -3.57
N TYR A 245 -2.73 16.18 -3.45
CA TYR A 245 -1.64 16.95 -4.03
C TYR A 245 -1.12 16.21 -5.25
N VAL A 246 -1.00 16.93 -6.34
CA VAL A 246 -0.62 16.39 -7.64
C VAL A 246 0.63 17.11 -8.12
N ASP A 247 1.68 16.37 -8.41
CA ASP A 247 2.91 16.89 -8.97
C ASP A 247 2.74 17.04 -10.49
N TYR A 248 2.67 18.28 -10.95
CA TYR A 248 2.61 18.62 -12.35
C TYR A 248 3.99 18.85 -12.93
N ILE A 249 4.18 18.43 -14.17
CA ILE A 249 5.37 18.68 -14.95
C ILE A 249 5.02 19.66 -16.07
N TYR A 250 5.80 20.75 -16.15
CA TYR A 250 5.74 21.75 -17.20
C TYR A 250 6.86 21.50 -18.18
N LEU A 251 6.52 21.41 -19.46
CA LEU A 251 7.46 21.11 -20.53
C LEU A 251 7.82 22.36 -21.32
N ASP A 252 8.94 22.30 -22.03
CA ASP A 252 9.34 23.28 -23.02
C ASP A 252 8.42 23.22 -24.25
N THR A 253 8.37 24.32 -25.02
CA THR A 253 7.45 24.50 -26.16
C THR A 253 7.57 23.40 -27.20
N ASP A 254 8.77 22.91 -27.48
CA ASP A 254 9.00 21.88 -28.48
C ASP A 254 8.50 20.50 -27.99
N GLU A 255 8.74 20.16 -26.73
CA GLU A 255 8.24 18.94 -26.12
C GLU A 255 6.70 18.99 -25.97
N ARG A 256 6.12 20.12 -25.57
CA ARG A 256 4.67 20.32 -25.50
C ARG A 256 3.98 20.03 -26.82
N ARG A 257 4.55 20.57 -27.90
CA ARG A 257 4.02 20.36 -29.27
C ARG A 257 4.08 18.90 -29.64
N ARG A 258 5.18 18.23 -29.34
CA ARG A 258 5.36 16.81 -29.59
C ARG A 258 4.33 15.95 -28.84
N PHE A 259 4.16 16.18 -27.54
CA PHE A 259 3.17 15.46 -26.73
C PHE A 259 1.73 15.72 -27.16
N ALA A 260 1.41 16.93 -27.64
CA ALA A 260 0.06 17.27 -28.07
C ALA A 260 -0.32 16.69 -29.45
N GLN A 261 0.65 16.50 -30.33
CA GLN A 261 0.38 16.14 -31.74
C GLN A 261 0.56 14.65 -32.05
N VAL A 262 1.42 13.95 -31.33
CA VAL A 262 1.74 12.54 -31.58
C VAL A 262 0.81 11.65 -30.77
N SER A 263 0.39 10.52 -31.36
CA SER A 263 -0.27 9.46 -30.60
C SER A 263 0.73 8.76 -29.68
N HIS A 264 0.30 8.43 -28.46
CA HIS A 264 1.13 7.79 -27.47
C HIS A 264 0.57 6.42 -27.09
N GLU A 265 1.47 5.47 -26.93
CA GLU A 265 1.17 4.16 -26.34
C GLU A 265 2.11 3.95 -25.14
N TYR A 266 1.51 3.78 -23.98
CA TYR A 266 2.24 3.51 -22.73
C TYR A 266 2.01 2.07 -22.31
N LEU A 267 3.11 1.34 -22.07
CA LEU A 267 3.01 0.08 -21.36
C LEU A 267 2.75 0.44 -19.88
N ILE A 268 1.60 0.06 -19.37
CA ILE A 268 1.20 0.36 -18.00
C ILE A 268 1.14 -0.91 -17.16
N GLU A 269 1.22 -0.73 -15.87
CA GLU A 269 1.01 -1.77 -14.87
C GLU A 269 -0.33 -1.55 -14.19
N GLN A 270 -1.07 -2.63 -13.97
CA GLN A 270 -2.38 -2.61 -13.32
C GLN A 270 -2.42 -3.67 -12.23
N LEU A 271 -3.24 -3.43 -11.23
CA LEU A 271 -3.55 -4.39 -10.18
C LEU A 271 -4.86 -5.10 -10.47
N GLN A 272 -4.83 -6.43 -10.44
CA GLN A 272 -6.04 -7.25 -10.45
C GLN A 272 -6.26 -7.89 -9.08
N PHE A 273 -7.49 -7.82 -8.62
CA PHE A 273 -7.96 -8.44 -7.39
C PHE A 273 -9.37 -9.00 -7.62
N THR A 274 -9.55 -10.28 -7.35
CA THR A 274 -10.81 -10.98 -7.64
C THR A 274 -11.81 -10.96 -6.47
N GLY A 275 -11.41 -10.43 -5.32
CA GLY A 275 -12.21 -10.41 -4.10
C GLY A 275 -11.67 -11.33 -3.01
N ASP A 276 -12.32 -11.28 -1.85
CA ASP A 276 -11.99 -12.10 -0.68
C ASP A 276 -12.55 -13.50 -0.87
N GLU A 277 -11.72 -14.52 -0.72
CA GLU A 277 -12.15 -15.93 -0.67
C GLU A 277 -12.16 -16.42 0.77
N SER A 278 -13.36 -16.70 1.30
CA SER A 278 -13.51 -17.20 2.67
C SER A 278 -13.13 -18.67 2.76
N VAL A 279 -12.30 -19.01 3.73
CA VAL A 279 -11.79 -20.36 3.95
C VAL A 279 -12.03 -20.82 5.39
N THR A 280 -12.51 -22.04 5.52
CA THR A 280 -12.81 -22.69 6.82
C THR A 280 -12.11 -24.04 6.99
N SER A 281 -11.44 -24.51 5.95
CA SER A 281 -10.71 -25.77 5.96
C SER A 281 -9.21 -25.56 5.74
N SER A 282 -8.40 -26.51 6.17
CA SER A 282 -6.95 -26.45 6.00
C SER A 282 -6.54 -26.53 4.53
N ASN A 283 -7.18 -27.36 3.72
CA ASN A 283 -6.84 -27.53 2.30
C ASN A 283 -7.82 -26.75 1.43
N ASN A 284 -7.30 -25.81 0.66
CA ASN A 284 -8.09 -24.92 -0.18
C ASN A 284 -7.57 -24.88 -1.61
N LYS A 285 -8.50 -24.70 -2.55
CA LYS A 285 -8.21 -24.49 -3.96
C LYS A 285 -8.83 -23.16 -4.39
N ILE A 286 -7.99 -22.16 -4.57
CA ILE A 286 -8.42 -20.83 -4.95
C ILE A 286 -8.29 -20.70 -6.46
N LYS A 287 -9.40 -20.43 -7.15
CA LYS A 287 -9.39 -20.20 -8.59
C LYS A 287 -8.87 -18.79 -8.88
N LEU A 288 -7.88 -18.71 -9.77
CA LEU A 288 -7.26 -17.46 -10.19
C LEU A 288 -7.90 -17.00 -11.50
N ASN A 289 -8.84 -16.07 -11.42
CA ASN A 289 -9.52 -15.50 -12.59
C ASN A 289 -8.85 -14.18 -12.97
N PHE A 290 -7.63 -14.26 -13.48
CA PHE A 290 -6.87 -13.10 -13.95
C PHE A 290 -6.75 -13.09 -15.46
N ASN A 291 -6.51 -11.90 -16.01
CA ASN A 291 -6.27 -11.66 -17.41
C ASN A 291 -4.90 -11.01 -17.61
N HIS A 292 -4.48 -10.86 -18.84
CA HIS A 292 -3.27 -10.17 -19.28
C HIS A 292 -1.94 -10.82 -18.84
N PRO A 293 -0.81 -10.38 -19.41
CA PRO A 293 0.52 -10.80 -18.97
C PRO A 293 0.81 -10.33 -17.55
N THR A 294 0.88 -11.26 -16.62
CA THR A 294 1.09 -11.01 -15.18
C THR A 294 2.57 -11.15 -14.83
N LYS A 295 3.11 -10.18 -14.09
CA LYS A 295 4.50 -10.15 -13.61
C LYS A 295 4.67 -11.03 -12.38
N GLU A 296 3.75 -10.91 -11.44
CA GLU A 296 3.80 -11.57 -10.14
C GLU A 296 2.41 -11.78 -9.58
N LEU A 297 2.32 -12.75 -8.69
CA LEU A 297 1.17 -12.99 -7.81
C LEU A 297 1.60 -12.73 -6.37
N VAL A 298 0.76 -12.02 -5.63
CA VAL A 298 0.93 -11.78 -4.20
C VAL A 298 -0.33 -12.24 -3.51
N TRP A 299 -0.20 -13.04 -2.44
CA TRP A 299 -1.37 -13.44 -1.67
C TRP A 299 -1.12 -13.38 -0.18
N VAL A 300 -2.18 -13.07 0.53
CA VAL A 300 -2.22 -12.99 1.99
C VAL A 300 -3.40 -13.78 2.52
N VAL A 301 -3.22 -14.31 3.71
CA VAL A 301 -4.29 -15.01 4.45
C VAL A 301 -4.50 -14.27 5.76
N GLN A 302 -5.71 -13.80 5.99
CA GLN A 302 -6.06 -13.03 7.15
C GLN A 302 -7.15 -13.72 7.96
N ARG A 303 -6.90 -13.95 9.24
CA ARG A 303 -7.92 -14.49 10.14
C ARG A 303 -9.04 -13.47 10.38
N ASP A 304 -10.28 -13.92 10.32
CA ASP A 304 -11.43 -13.05 10.57
C ASP A 304 -11.41 -12.46 11.98
N SER A 305 -10.91 -13.22 12.97
CA SER A 305 -10.79 -12.75 14.35
C SER A 305 -9.80 -11.57 14.53
N PHE A 306 -8.91 -11.32 13.56
CA PHE A 306 -7.97 -10.19 13.62
C PHE A 306 -8.58 -8.88 13.12
N VAL A 307 -9.67 -8.94 12.39
CA VAL A 307 -10.40 -7.78 11.84
C VAL A 307 -11.81 -7.63 12.42
N ALA A 308 -12.26 -8.55 13.26
CA ALA A 308 -13.57 -8.43 13.90
C ALA A 308 -13.61 -7.24 14.86
N CYS A 309 -14.53 -6.30 14.58
CA CYS A 309 -14.62 -5.03 15.28
C CYS A 309 -15.55 -5.01 16.49
N ASP A 310 -16.46 -5.99 16.62
CA ASP A 310 -17.65 -5.83 17.45
C ASP A 310 -17.71 -6.74 18.67
N ASP A 311 -16.67 -7.49 18.99
CA ASP A 311 -16.70 -8.37 20.16
C ASP A 311 -16.11 -7.66 21.38
N ALA A 312 -16.98 -7.04 22.19
CA ALA A 312 -16.63 -6.38 23.44
C ALA A 312 -16.04 -7.35 24.50
N THR A 313 -16.14 -8.67 24.28
CA THR A 313 -15.56 -9.70 25.16
C THR A 313 -14.15 -10.07 24.73
N ILE A 314 -13.72 -9.67 23.55
CA ILE A 314 -12.39 -9.92 23.04
C ILE A 314 -11.43 -8.88 23.62
N ASN A 315 -10.31 -9.37 24.15
CA ASN A 315 -9.17 -8.55 24.54
C ASN A 315 -8.89 -7.49 23.44
N PRO A 316 -8.75 -6.20 23.81
CA PRO A 316 -8.63 -5.06 22.90
C PRO A 316 -7.62 -5.20 21.77
N TRP A 317 -6.72 -6.10 21.94
CA TRP A 317 -5.64 -6.33 21.01
C TRP A 317 -5.90 -7.44 19.99
N LYS A 318 -6.92 -8.28 20.20
CA LYS A 318 -7.17 -9.43 19.33
C LYS A 318 -7.90 -9.10 18.05
N GLY A 319 -8.71 -8.08 18.04
CA GLY A 319 -9.66 -7.81 16.96
C GLY A 319 -9.35 -6.61 16.08
N MET A 320 -8.17 -6.01 16.13
CA MET A 320 -7.91 -4.76 15.43
C MET A 320 -6.49 -4.72 14.86
N GLN A 321 -6.17 -5.75 14.09
CA GLN A 321 -4.88 -5.90 13.43
C GLN A 321 -5.08 -6.09 11.91
N PRO A 322 -5.50 -5.05 11.17
CA PRO A 322 -5.89 -5.16 9.77
C PRO A 322 -4.74 -5.62 8.85
N PHE A 323 -3.49 -5.39 9.24
CA PHE A 323 -2.31 -5.79 8.47
C PHE A 323 -1.53 -6.94 9.11
N ASN A 324 -2.12 -7.65 10.06
CA ASN A 324 -1.55 -8.87 10.59
C ASN A 324 -1.97 -10.06 9.72
N TYR A 325 -1.05 -10.51 8.90
CA TYR A 325 -1.21 -11.67 8.01
C TYR A 325 -0.54 -12.93 8.55
N SER A 326 -0.18 -12.96 9.85
CA SER A 326 0.38 -14.14 10.50
C SER A 326 -0.71 -15.06 11.05
N ASP A 327 -0.33 -16.27 11.49
CA ASP A 327 -1.24 -17.23 12.11
C ASP A 327 -1.49 -16.98 13.61
N TRP A 328 -0.89 -15.92 14.16
CA TRP A 328 -1.00 -15.55 15.56
C TRP A 328 -1.18 -14.03 15.69
N TRP A 329 -1.89 -13.61 16.75
CA TRP A 329 -2.01 -12.20 17.11
C TRP A 329 -0.65 -11.65 17.53
N ASP A 330 -0.38 -10.42 17.19
CA ASP A 330 0.87 -9.78 17.56
C ASP A 330 0.85 -9.44 19.06
N ARG A 331 1.64 -10.17 19.82
CA ARG A 331 1.74 -10.04 21.25
C ARG A 331 2.62 -8.87 21.68
N SER A 332 3.45 -8.35 20.78
CA SER A 332 4.31 -7.20 21.08
C SER A 332 3.51 -5.95 21.45
N VAL A 333 2.31 -5.84 20.93
CA VAL A 333 1.36 -4.78 21.25
C VAL A 333 0.72 -4.97 22.62
N LEU A 334 0.74 -6.19 23.19
CA LEU A 334 0.04 -6.54 24.44
C LEU A 334 0.87 -6.37 25.71
N ASP A 335 2.13 -6.78 25.65
CA ASP A 335 2.91 -6.97 26.88
C ASP A 335 3.64 -5.70 27.32
N SER A 336 3.79 -4.71 26.46
CA SER A 336 4.59 -3.52 26.78
C SER A 336 3.78 -2.22 26.89
N GLY A 337 2.55 -2.19 26.39
CA GLY A 337 1.77 -0.94 26.31
C GLY A 337 2.44 0.16 25.47
N TYR A 338 3.73 0.02 25.14
CA TYR A 338 4.55 1.09 24.60
C TYR A 338 5.59 0.69 23.56
N SER A 339 5.80 -0.60 23.30
CA SER A 339 6.85 -1.01 22.36
C SER A 339 6.31 -1.39 21.02
N LEU A 340 6.66 -0.61 19.99
CA LEU A 340 6.55 -0.97 18.58
C LEU A 340 7.62 -2.00 18.16
N THR A 341 8.50 -2.40 19.08
CA THR A 341 9.54 -3.38 18.81
C THR A 341 8.97 -4.78 18.89
N ARG A 342 9.08 -5.50 17.78
CA ARG A 342 8.78 -6.93 17.69
C ARG A 342 9.62 -7.68 18.72
N VAL A 343 9.00 -8.31 19.69
CA VAL A 343 9.72 -9.20 20.62
C VAL A 343 10.04 -10.47 19.85
N GLU A 344 11.32 -10.75 19.64
CA GLU A 344 11.76 -11.97 18.98
C GLU A 344 11.19 -13.21 19.70
N GLY A 345 10.57 -14.10 18.92
CA GLY A 345 10.00 -15.36 19.40
C GLY A 345 8.50 -15.34 19.74
N LEU A 346 7.83 -14.16 19.75
CA LEU A 346 6.39 -14.05 19.98
C LEU A 346 5.58 -13.73 18.72
N ALA A 347 6.25 -13.53 17.58
CA ALA A 347 5.60 -13.32 16.31
C ALA A 347 4.96 -14.61 15.78
N GLY A 348 3.77 -14.50 15.17
CA GLY A 348 3.15 -15.60 14.47
C GLY A 348 3.97 -16.11 13.28
N TYR A 349 3.62 -17.29 12.81
CA TYR A 349 4.19 -17.89 11.62
C TYR A 349 3.34 -17.58 10.39
N ASN A 350 3.87 -17.90 9.21
CA ASN A 350 3.12 -17.82 7.97
C ASN A 350 1.90 -18.75 8.05
N PRO A 351 0.67 -18.23 7.82
CA PRO A 351 -0.55 -19.03 7.80
C PRO A 351 -0.52 -20.13 6.74
N VAL A 352 0.23 -19.94 5.67
CA VAL A 352 0.42 -20.91 4.60
C VAL A 352 1.52 -21.88 5.01
N ALA A 353 1.13 -23.12 5.29
CA ALA A 353 2.06 -24.20 5.57
C ALA A 353 2.74 -24.66 4.26
N VAL A 354 1.94 -24.91 3.24
CA VAL A 354 2.41 -25.37 1.91
C VAL A 354 1.55 -24.73 0.83
N ALA A 355 2.16 -24.45 -0.31
CA ALA A 355 1.44 -23.95 -1.49
C ALA A 355 2.01 -24.49 -2.80
N LYS A 356 1.14 -24.54 -3.82
CA LYS A 356 1.53 -24.76 -5.22
C LYS A 356 0.57 -24.05 -6.17
N ILE A 357 1.07 -23.71 -7.35
CA ILE A 357 0.29 -23.12 -8.45
C ILE A 357 0.13 -24.15 -9.55
N GLN A 358 -1.10 -24.37 -9.97
CA GLN A 358 -1.45 -25.26 -11.07
C GLN A 358 -2.00 -24.44 -12.22
N LEU A 359 -1.47 -24.62 -13.42
CA LEU A 359 -1.87 -23.94 -14.65
C LEU A 359 -2.29 -24.99 -15.68
N ASN A 360 -3.53 -24.89 -16.17
CA ASN A 360 -4.13 -25.86 -17.10
C ASN A 360 -3.97 -27.33 -16.68
N GLY A 361 -4.07 -27.60 -15.37
CA GLY A 361 -3.96 -28.93 -14.81
C GLY A 361 -2.50 -29.41 -14.57
N HIS A 362 -1.51 -28.63 -14.95
CA HIS A 362 -0.10 -28.94 -14.71
C HIS A 362 0.44 -28.11 -13.54
N ASP A 363 1.16 -28.79 -12.64
CA ASP A 363 1.84 -28.10 -11.54
C ASP A 363 2.98 -27.23 -12.11
N ARG A 364 2.94 -25.94 -11.85
CA ARG A 364 4.01 -25.01 -12.27
C ARG A 364 5.33 -25.33 -11.57
N PHE A 365 5.23 -25.80 -10.33
CA PHE A 365 6.33 -26.28 -9.49
C PHE A 365 5.74 -27.27 -8.47
N SER A 366 6.61 -28.12 -7.92
CA SER A 366 6.23 -29.01 -6.83
C SER A 366 5.80 -28.22 -5.59
N GLU A 367 4.97 -28.80 -4.78
CA GLU A 367 4.52 -28.24 -3.51
C GLU A 367 5.71 -27.74 -2.66
N ARG A 368 5.61 -26.51 -2.15
CA ARG A 368 6.66 -25.85 -1.37
C ARG A 368 6.11 -25.26 -0.08
N GLU A 369 6.96 -25.21 0.93
CA GLU A 369 6.64 -24.55 2.20
C GLU A 369 6.35 -23.07 2.03
N GLY A 370 5.46 -22.52 2.88
CA GLY A 370 5.09 -21.11 2.87
C GLY A 370 6.26 -20.15 3.04
N LYS A 371 7.31 -20.56 3.77
CA LYS A 371 8.54 -19.76 3.90
C LYS A 371 9.24 -19.47 2.56
N TYR A 372 9.11 -20.36 1.58
CA TYR A 372 9.66 -20.11 0.26
C TYR A 372 9.04 -18.89 -0.39
N PHE A 373 7.72 -18.73 -0.28
CA PHE A 373 6.98 -17.60 -0.86
C PHE A 373 7.11 -16.31 -0.07
N ASN A 374 7.29 -16.40 1.25
CA ASN A 374 7.42 -15.22 2.11
C ASN A 374 8.86 -14.69 2.19
N LEU A 375 9.88 -15.55 2.11
CA LEU A 375 11.27 -15.16 2.31
C LEU A 375 12.11 -15.28 1.04
N VAL A 376 12.09 -16.44 0.36
CA VAL A 376 13.00 -16.72 -0.76
C VAL A 376 12.61 -15.92 -2.00
N GLN A 377 11.35 -15.94 -2.39
CA GLN A 377 10.87 -15.20 -3.56
C GLN A 377 11.07 -13.68 -3.42
N PRO A 378 10.69 -13.03 -2.32
CA PRO A 378 11.00 -11.61 -2.12
C PRO A 378 12.51 -11.32 -2.08
N TYR A 379 13.30 -12.16 -1.43
CA TYR A 379 14.75 -11.99 -1.40
C TYR A 379 15.38 -11.99 -2.81
N GLN A 380 14.85 -12.80 -3.71
CA GLN A 380 15.37 -12.91 -5.08
C GLN A 380 14.87 -11.82 -6.02
N HIS A 381 13.66 -11.30 -5.80
CA HIS A 381 12.94 -10.49 -6.78
C HIS A 381 12.56 -9.09 -6.29
N HIS A 382 12.51 -8.87 -4.98
CA HIS A 382 12.08 -7.61 -4.38
C HIS A 382 13.19 -6.90 -3.62
N THR A 383 12.99 -5.61 -3.38
CA THR A 383 13.92 -4.77 -2.62
C THR A 383 13.96 -5.17 -1.15
N ASN A 384 12.81 -5.58 -0.58
CA ASN A 384 12.70 -6.00 0.81
C ASN A 384 12.06 -7.37 0.95
N VAL A 385 12.38 -8.03 2.06
CA VAL A 385 11.65 -9.19 2.55
C VAL A 385 10.50 -8.68 3.43
N PRO A 386 9.24 -8.96 3.08
CA PRO A 386 8.09 -8.38 3.77
C PRO A 386 7.84 -9.05 5.13
N ALA A 387 6.88 -8.49 5.88
CA ALA A 387 6.38 -9.09 7.11
C ALA A 387 5.83 -10.51 6.87
N VAL A 388 5.76 -11.28 7.95
CA VAL A 388 5.27 -12.66 7.93
C VAL A 388 3.84 -12.71 7.38
N GLY A 389 3.59 -13.65 6.45
CA GLY A 389 2.28 -13.90 5.88
C GLY A 389 2.02 -13.22 4.54
N ILE A 390 2.89 -12.34 4.07
CA ILE A 390 2.86 -11.83 2.69
C ILE A 390 3.65 -12.81 1.82
N ASN A 391 2.94 -13.49 0.91
CA ASN A 391 3.52 -14.50 0.04
C ASN A 391 3.56 -14.00 -1.39
N VAL A 392 4.69 -14.21 -2.06
CA VAL A 392 4.94 -13.75 -3.43
C VAL A 392 5.38 -14.91 -4.32
N TYR A 393 4.93 -14.88 -5.56
CA TYR A 393 5.50 -15.69 -6.63
C TYR A 393 5.70 -14.83 -7.88
N SER A 394 6.94 -14.63 -8.28
CA SER A 394 7.30 -13.84 -9.44
C SER A 394 7.49 -14.70 -10.69
N PHE A 395 6.86 -14.27 -11.80
CA PHE A 395 7.14 -14.80 -13.14
C PHE A 395 8.25 -14.01 -13.84
N ALA A 396 8.53 -12.80 -13.33
CA ALA A 396 9.55 -11.89 -13.84
C ALA A 396 10.85 -12.03 -13.04
N LEU A 397 11.97 -11.63 -13.64
CA LEU A 397 13.24 -11.54 -12.93
C LEU A 397 13.24 -10.36 -11.94
N LYS A 398 12.69 -9.23 -12.35
CA LYS A 398 12.59 -7.99 -11.57
C LYS A 398 11.18 -7.41 -11.70
N PRO A 399 10.25 -7.83 -10.86
CA PRO A 399 8.86 -7.37 -10.97
C PRO A 399 8.67 -5.89 -10.57
N GLU A 400 9.58 -5.30 -9.81
CA GLU A 400 9.53 -3.89 -9.45
C GLU A 400 9.93 -2.97 -10.59
N ASP A 401 10.79 -3.43 -11.50
CA ASP A 401 11.24 -2.65 -12.64
C ASP A 401 10.11 -2.50 -13.67
N HIS A 402 10.00 -1.30 -14.24
CA HIS A 402 9.04 -1.05 -15.33
C HIS A 402 9.40 -1.80 -16.59
N GLN A 403 10.71 -1.97 -16.90
CA GLN A 403 11.14 -2.72 -18.06
C GLN A 403 10.76 -4.20 -17.92
N PRO A 404 10.05 -4.77 -18.90
CA PRO A 404 9.62 -6.17 -18.84
C PRO A 404 10.82 -7.13 -18.71
N SER A 405 10.74 -8.01 -17.74
CA SER A 405 11.79 -9.04 -17.47
C SER A 405 11.22 -10.45 -17.38
N GLY A 406 10.00 -10.64 -17.86
CA GLY A 406 9.26 -11.89 -17.88
C GLY A 406 7.83 -11.71 -17.43
N SER A 407 6.93 -12.56 -17.92
CA SER A 407 5.51 -12.56 -17.52
C SER A 407 4.87 -13.91 -17.85
N CYS A 408 3.73 -14.16 -17.23
CA CYS A 408 2.84 -15.27 -17.56
C CYS A 408 1.52 -14.71 -18.04
N ASN A 409 1.11 -15.02 -19.28
CA ASN A 409 -0.12 -14.48 -19.85
C ASN A 409 -1.33 -15.30 -19.38
N PHE A 410 -2.06 -14.79 -18.40
CA PHE A 410 -3.25 -15.45 -17.85
C PHE A 410 -4.43 -15.46 -18.82
N SER A 411 -4.48 -14.58 -19.81
CA SER A 411 -5.51 -14.64 -20.87
C SER A 411 -5.40 -15.89 -21.77
N ARG A 412 -4.27 -16.61 -21.71
CA ARG A 412 -4.02 -17.85 -22.44
C ARG A 412 -4.16 -19.11 -21.59
N ILE A 413 -4.53 -18.94 -20.33
CA ILE A 413 -4.63 -20.02 -19.34
C ILE A 413 -6.09 -20.15 -18.97
N ASP A 414 -6.73 -21.27 -19.37
CA ASP A 414 -8.14 -21.51 -19.10
C ASP A 414 -8.42 -21.80 -17.62
N ASN A 415 -7.50 -22.49 -16.96
CA ASN A 415 -7.64 -22.88 -15.56
C ASN A 415 -6.34 -22.62 -14.80
N ALA A 416 -6.36 -21.60 -13.94
CA ALA A 416 -5.31 -21.33 -12.99
C ALA A 416 -5.85 -21.52 -11.57
N THR A 417 -5.12 -22.24 -10.74
CA THR A 417 -5.54 -22.56 -9.37
C THR A 417 -4.35 -22.45 -8.42
N LEU A 418 -4.55 -21.74 -7.33
CA LEU A 418 -3.63 -21.69 -6.20
C LEU A 418 -4.11 -22.72 -5.15
N HIS A 419 -3.31 -23.74 -4.90
CA HIS A 419 -3.54 -24.71 -3.85
C HIS A 419 -2.82 -24.26 -2.59
N LEU A 420 -3.56 -24.17 -1.49
CA LEU A 420 -3.06 -23.73 -0.19
C LEU A 420 -3.38 -24.77 0.87
N THR A 421 -2.37 -25.13 1.65
CA THR A 421 -2.57 -25.84 2.92
C THR A 421 -2.26 -24.86 4.04
N LEU A 422 -3.27 -24.56 4.86
CA LEU A 422 -3.19 -23.58 5.95
C LEU A 422 -2.88 -24.27 7.28
N THR A 423 -2.22 -23.53 8.17
CA THR A 423 -1.92 -24.00 9.54
C THR A 423 -3.20 -24.13 10.36
N ASN A 424 -3.18 -25.02 11.36
CA ASN A 424 -4.31 -25.21 12.28
C ASN A 424 -4.59 -23.98 13.17
N ASN A 425 -3.60 -23.10 13.34
CA ASN A 425 -3.78 -21.83 14.05
C ASN A 425 -4.59 -20.84 13.21
N THR A 426 -4.53 -20.95 11.89
CA THR A 426 -5.24 -20.05 10.96
C THR A 426 -6.69 -20.45 10.79
N VAL A 427 -6.94 -21.73 10.55
CA VAL A 427 -8.28 -22.28 10.29
C VAL A 427 -8.51 -23.50 11.15
N SER A 428 -9.64 -23.53 11.86
CA SER A 428 -10.07 -24.63 12.69
C SER A 428 -11.59 -24.63 12.79
N SER A 429 -12.16 -25.51 13.62
CA SER A 429 -13.60 -25.47 13.93
C SER A 429 -14.07 -24.15 14.56
N VAL A 430 -13.13 -23.32 15.06
CA VAL A 430 -13.41 -22.04 15.76
C VAL A 430 -12.98 -20.84 14.94
N TYR A 431 -11.99 -20.99 14.05
CA TYR A 431 -11.38 -19.90 13.32
C TYR A 431 -11.61 -20.05 11.82
N SER A 432 -12.05 -18.97 11.20
CA SER A 432 -12.13 -18.77 9.75
C SER A 432 -11.11 -17.71 9.30
N ALA A 433 -10.81 -17.73 8.01
CA ALA A 433 -9.89 -16.77 7.41
C ALA A 433 -10.36 -16.38 6.01
N LYS A 434 -9.81 -15.30 5.49
CA LYS A 434 -9.97 -14.85 4.11
C LYS A 434 -8.64 -14.92 3.38
N VAL A 435 -8.68 -15.41 2.17
CA VAL A 435 -7.54 -15.37 1.25
C VAL A 435 -7.77 -14.25 0.26
N ARG A 436 -6.78 -13.41 0.09
CA ARG A 436 -6.74 -12.34 -0.90
C ARG A 436 -5.58 -12.59 -1.85
N VAL A 437 -5.86 -12.61 -3.15
CA VAL A 437 -4.84 -12.80 -4.17
C VAL A 437 -4.82 -11.59 -5.09
N TYR A 438 -3.64 -11.00 -5.22
CA TYR A 438 -3.37 -9.87 -6.07
C TYR A 438 -2.47 -10.30 -7.22
N ALA A 439 -2.74 -9.78 -8.41
CA ALA A 439 -1.91 -9.97 -9.58
C ALA A 439 -1.49 -8.63 -10.16
N VAL A 440 -0.21 -8.42 -10.38
CA VAL A 440 0.32 -7.25 -11.08
C VAL A 440 0.53 -7.64 -12.53
N ASN A 441 -0.19 -6.99 -13.43
CA ASN A 441 -0.16 -7.29 -14.86
C ASN A 441 0.24 -6.08 -15.70
N TYR A 442 0.60 -6.34 -16.96
CA TYR A 442 0.78 -5.33 -17.99
C TYR A 442 -0.49 -5.09 -18.78
N ASN A 443 -0.69 -3.85 -19.20
CA ASN A 443 -1.65 -3.47 -20.21
C ASN A 443 -1.07 -2.30 -21.03
N VAL A 444 -1.77 -1.87 -22.07
CA VAL A 444 -1.37 -0.73 -22.89
C VAL A 444 -2.42 0.37 -22.78
N LEU A 445 -1.97 1.54 -22.33
CA LEU A 445 -2.76 2.77 -22.39
C LEU A 445 -2.46 3.48 -23.72
N ARG A 446 -3.48 3.65 -24.53
CA ARG A 446 -3.38 4.35 -25.82
C ARG A 446 -4.00 5.73 -25.69
N VAL A 447 -3.26 6.75 -26.08
CA VAL A 447 -3.72 8.14 -26.14
C VAL A 447 -3.63 8.63 -27.58
N MET A 448 -4.79 8.82 -28.21
CA MET A 448 -4.90 9.21 -29.62
C MET A 448 -6.00 10.24 -29.80
N SER A 449 -5.75 11.25 -30.60
CA SER A 449 -6.76 12.28 -30.98
C SER A 449 -7.46 12.93 -29.78
N GLY A 450 -6.72 13.16 -28.69
CA GLY A 450 -7.25 13.78 -27.49
C GLY A 450 -8.01 12.84 -26.54
N MET A 451 -8.08 11.55 -26.85
CA MET A 451 -8.77 10.52 -26.08
C MET A 451 -7.79 9.48 -25.55
N GLY A 452 -7.98 9.05 -24.32
CA GLY A 452 -7.22 7.97 -23.70
C GLY A 452 -8.11 6.76 -23.40
N GLY A 453 -7.57 5.56 -23.53
CA GLY A 453 -8.27 4.32 -23.19
C GLY A 453 -7.33 3.11 -23.19
N LEU A 454 -7.80 2.02 -22.58
CA LEU A 454 -7.07 0.74 -22.60
C LEU A 454 -7.16 0.10 -24.00
N ALA A 455 -6.03 -0.40 -24.47
CA ALA A 455 -5.99 -1.16 -25.74
C ALA A 455 -6.62 -2.55 -25.57
N TYR A 456 -6.53 -3.12 -24.36
CA TYR A 456 -7.10 -4.42 -24.02
C TYR A 456 -8.06 -4.25 -22.85
N SER A 457 -9.33 -4.63 -23.04
CA SER A 457 -10.34 -4.58 -21.97
C SER A 457 -10.14 -5.73 -20.99
N ASN A 458 -10.45 -5.46 -19.73
CA ASN A 458 -10.45 -6.47 -18.66
C ASN A 458 -11.71 -7.34 -18.75
#